data_ccda1d0ae77e7b04ab2984a0d7addff8
#
_entry.id   ccda1d0ae77e7b04ab2984a0d7addff8
#
_cell.length_a   1.000
_cell.length_b   1.000
_cell.length_c   1.000
_cell.angle_alpha   90.00
_cell.angle_beta   90.00
_cell.angle_gamma   90.00
#
_symmetry.space_group_name_H-M   'P 1'
#
loop_
_entity.id
_entity.type
_entity.pdbx_description
1 polymer ?
#
loop_
_entity_poly.entity_id
_entity_poly.type
_entity_poly.pdbx_seq_one_letter_code
_entity_poly.pdbx_strand_id
1 'polypeptide(L)'
;MNGGGTFTTQNKVLPGAYINFVSASRATVNISDRGFAAIATELDWGVDGNIFKIENSDFQKDTMKLFGYDYTDEKMKPLRDLFMKAKTVYLYRLNGDGVKASNDYATAKYSGTRGNDITIIVKTNIDESNKKDVITMLGTKKVDSQTVANASELIDNDYVIFKKAAQLTDTAGTKLANGSNLTTVTGAEHQKFLDLAESYSFNTIGCTSKDEVIKKLYVQWTKRMRDEVGVKLQCVVYRYAADYEGVINLQNKVKDEGAPEQSLVYWLTGAEASCEVNATLTNTKYDGDFIVDTKFTQSELINGIKAGQLLFHNNVGEPYVLTDINSYTSITIYKNDDFQSNQTIRILDQIGNDIALMFNRKHSGKSRNNNPGREGLWKDIVAHHQELERIEALEDFDPKKVKVEKGLTKKSVVVTDPVNPVNCMEILYMTVIVQ
;
A
#
# COMPACT_ATOMS: atom_id res chain seq x y z
N MET A 1 53.79 -12.11 30.62
CA MET A 1 52.40 -11.96 30.09
C MET A 1 52.49 -11.63 28.63
N ASN A 2 51.87 -12.43 27.79
CA ASN A 2 51.76 -12.14 26.34
C ASN A 2 50.63 -11.10 26.14
N GLY A 3 50.81 -10.20 25.18
CA GLY A 3 49.75 -9.26 24.80
C GLY A 3 48.52 -10.01 24.25
N GLY A 4 47.33 -9.46 24.49
CA GLY A 4 46.06 -10.01 24.02
C GLY A 4 44.88 -9.08 24.30
N GLY A 5 43.68 -9.45 23.86
CA GLY A 5 42.46 -8.70 24.05
C GLY A 5 41.90 -8.04 22.74
N THR A 6 41.04 -7.04 22.88
CA THR A 6 40.41 -6.32 21.78
C THR A 6 41.19 -5.07 21.38
N PHE A 7 40.91 -4.53 20.18
CA PHE A 7 41.50 -3.28 19.71
C PHE A 7 40.49 -2.41 18.96
N THR A 8 40.63 -1.11 19.09
CA THR A 8 39.90 -0.13 18.28
C THR A 8 40.79 0.57 17.25
N THR A 9 42.09 0.61 17.55
CA THR A 9 43.15 1.17 16.69
C THR A 9 44.39 0.26 16.77
N GLN A 10 45.27 0.32 15.77
CA GLN A 10 46.50 -0.49 15.70
C GLN A 10 47.66 0.14 16.51
N ASN A 11 47.42 0.47 17.77
CA ASN A 11 48.37 1.17 18.66
C ASN A 11 48.92 0.27 19.78
N LYS A 12 48.82 -1.06 19.66
CA LYS A 12 49.33 -2.00 20.65
C LYS A 12 50.84 -2.19 20.52
N VAL A 13 51.55 -2.21 21.65
CA VAL A 13 53.00 -2.28 21.71
C VAL A 13 53.49 -3.69 22.07
N LEU A 14 52.71 -4.47 22.83
CA LEU A 14 53.14 -5.80 23.24
C LEU A 14 52.92 -6.82 22.11
N PRO A 15 53.87 -7.69 21.81
CA PRO A 15 53.63 -8.82 20.89
C PRO A 15 52.52 -9.73 21.44
N GLY A 16 51.50 -10.02 20.59
CA GLY A 16 50.39 -10.85 20.98
C GLY A 16 49.27 -10.83 19.95
N ALA A 17 48.27 -11.70 20.11
CA ALA A 17 47.09 -11.75 19.25
C ALA A 17 45.98 -10.85 19.80
N TYR A 18 45.63 -9.83 19.06
CA TYR A 18 44.53 -8.90 19.37
C TYR A 18 43.37 -9.20 18.42
N ILE A 19 42.28 -9.80 18.94
CA ILE A 19 41.18 -10.32 18.13
C ILE A 19 39.90 -9.62 18.53
N ASN A 20 39.26 -8.95 17.58
CA ASN A 20 37.92 -8.42 17.74
C ASN A 20 36.93 -9.41 17.09
N PHE A 21 36.01 -9.89 17.87
CA PHE A 21 34.80 -10.53 17.35
C PHE A 21 33.81 -9.39 17.06
N VAL A 22 33.81 -8.93 15.83
CA VAL A 22 32.74 -8.08 15.32
C VAL A 22 31.78 -9.01 14.60
N SER A 23 30.50 -8.95 14.95
CA SER A 23 29.46 -9.41 14.05
C SER A 23 29.77 -8.72 12.71
N ALA A 24 30.12 -9.48 11.68
CA ALA A 24 30.00 -8.94 10.35
C ALA A 24 28.54 -8.51 10.26
N SER A 25 28.28 -7.21 10.40
CA SER A 25 27.15 -6.63 9.74
C SER A 25 27.44 -6.93 8.29
N ARG A 26 26.97 -8.09 7.81
CA ARG A 26 26.69 -8.25 6.39
C ARG A 26 25.91 -6.99 6.12
N ALA A 27 26.40 -6.15 5.21
CA ALA A 27 25.52 -5.31 4.45
C ALA A 27 24.60 -6.31 3.74
N THR A 28 23.59 -6.76 4.44
CA THR A 28 22.51 -7.55 3.90
C THR A 28 22.00 -6.65 2.81
N VAL A 29 22.03 -7.11 1.58
CA VAL A 29 21.21 -6.60 0.51
C VAL A 29 19.82 -7.01 1.01
N ASN A 30 19.17 -6.12 1.76
CA ASN A 30 17.85 -6.40 2.29
C ASN A 30 16.91 -6.38 1.09
N ILE A 31 16.16 -7.46 0.91
CA ILE A 31 14.94 -7.44 0.09
C ILE A 31 14.06 -6.36 0.69
N SER A 32 13.55 -5.45 -0.15
CA SER A 32 12.71 -4.35 0.31
C SER A 32 11.43 -4.89 0.93
N ASP A 33 11.00 -4.29 2.04
CA ASP A 33 9.75 -4.64 2.73
C ASP A 33 8.55 -4.51 1.78
N ARG A 34 7.57 -5.39 1.96
CA ARG A 34 6.27 -5.34 1.30
C ARG A 34 5.17 -4.91 2.28
N GLY A 35 3.95 -4.72 1.76
CA GLY A 35 2.80 -4.30 2.56
C GLY A 35 2.38 -2.84 2.32
N PHE A 36 2.90 -2.21 1.27
CA PHE A 36 2.59 -0.83 0.90
C PHE A 36 1.54 -0.81 -0.21
N ALA A 37 0.37 -0.25 0.09
CA ALA A 37 -0.73 -0.09 -0.85
C ALA A 37 -1.02 1.39 -1.13
N ALA A 38 -1.52 1.71 -2.32
CA ALA A 38 -2.04 3.02 -2.67
C ALA A 38 -3.50 2.89 -3.11
N ILE A 39 -4.35 3.82 -2.66
CA ILE A 39 -5.76 3.80 -3.00
C ILE A 39 -6.37 5.20 -2.95
N ALA A 40 -7.30 5.46 -3.87
CA ALA A 40 -8.13 6.67 -3.82
C ALA A 40 -9.58 6.27 -3.59
N THR A 41 -10.26 6.97 -2.68
CA THR A 41 -11.64 6.68 -2.31
C THR A 41 -12.40 7.95 -1.90
N GLU A 42 -13.71 7.89 -1.96
CA GLU A 42 -14.58 8.94 -1.44
C GLU A 42 -14.75 8.81 0.07
N LEU A 43 -14.64 9.91 0.79
CA LEU A 43 -14.75 9.98 2.25
C LEU A 43 -15.54 11.23 2.66
N ASP A 44 -16.25 11.16 3.78
CA ASP A 44 -17.01 12.29 4.31
C ASP A 44 -16.17 13.24 5.19
N TRP A 45 -14.91 12.85 5.46
CA TRP A 45 -13.98 13.54 6.34
C TRP A 45 -12.53 13.14 6.02
N GLY A 46 -11.57 13.98 6.38
CA GLY A 46 -10.14 13.69 6.27
C GLY A 46 -9.41 14.66 5.37
N VAL A 47 -8.12 14.42 5.20
CA VAL A 47 -7.19 15.29 4.46
C VAL A 47 -7.65 15.49 3.01
N ASP A 48 -7.65 16.73 2.56
CA ASP A 48 -8.03 17.13 1.21
C ASP A 48 -6.81 17.40 0.32
N GLY A 49 -6.89 17.05 -0.95
CA GLY A 49 -5.98 17.46 -2.01
C GLY A 49 -4.57 16.87 -1.99
N ASN A 50 -4.23 16.05 -1.01
CA ASN A 50 -2.93 15.40 -0.88
C ASN A 50 -3.08 13.92 -0.52
N ILE A 51 -2.06 13.13 -0.88
CA ILE A 51 -1.92 11.77 -0.36
C ILE A 51 -1.44 11.85 1.10
N PHE A 52 -2.07 11.09 1.97
CA PHE A 52 -1.63 10.94 3.34
C PHE A 52 -1.34 9.46 3.66
N LYS A 53 -0.23 9.26 4.34
CA LYS A 53 0.25 7.94 4.74
C LYS A 53 -0.44 7.52 6.03
N ILE A 54 -0.94 6.28 6.06
CA ILE A 54 -1.59 5.68 7.23
C ILE A 54 -0.93 4.33 7.49
N GLU A 55 -0.45 4.14 8.71
CA GLU A 55 -0.01 2.83 9.19
C GLU A 55 -1.21 2.03 9.72
N ASN A 56 -1.16 0.70 9.65
CA ASN A 56 -2.23 -0.15 10.17
C ASN A 56 -2.55 0.12 11.65
N SER A 57 -1.52 0.35 12.46
CA SER A 57 -1.67 0.72 13.88
C SER A 57 -2.43 2.03 14.09
N ASP A 58 -2.20 3.02 13.23
CA ASP A 58 -2.88 4.32 13.32
C ASP A 58 -4.33 4.20 12.88
N PHE A 59 -4.60 3.40 11.84
CA PHE A 59 -5.96 3.12 11.40
C PHE A 59 -6.80 2.48 12.53
N GLN A 60 -6.26 1.50 13.23
CA GLN A 60 -6.98 0.84 14.33
C GLN A 60 -7.24 1.77 15.52
N LYS A 61 -6.29 2.66 15.84
CA LYS A 61 -6.33 3.52 17.02
C LYS A 61 -7.05 4.85 16.79
N ASP A 62 -6.78 5.49 15.66
CA ASP A 62 -7.14 6.89 15.42
C ASP A 62 -8.19 7.06 14.30
N THR A 63 -8.99 6.02 13.99
CA THR A 63 -9.99 6.01 12.91
C THR A 63 -10.96 7.19 13.01
N MET A 64 -11.44 7.50 14.22
CA MET A 64 -12.33 8.64 14.47
C MET A 64 -11.68 9.97 14.09
N LYS A 65 -10.41 10.17 14.41
CA LYS A 65 -9.66 11.38 14.09
C LYS A 65 -9.39 11.49 12.57
N LEU A 66 -9.00 10.36 11.95
CA LEU A 66 -8.60 10.31 10.55
C LEU A 66 -9.81 10.41 9.60
N PHE A 67 -10.91 9.73 9.92
CA PHE A 67 -12.04 9.52 9.02
C PHE A 67 -13.40 10.01 9.58
N GLY A 68 -13.44 10.45 10.83
CA GLY A 68 -14.66 10.93 11.48
C GLY A 68 -15.61 9.82 11.95
N TYR A 69 -15.24 8.55 11.84
CA TYR A 69 -16.04 7.39 12.20
C TYR A 69 -15.27 6.44 13.11
N ASP A 70 -15.99 5.64 13.89
CA ASP A 70 -15.39 4.57 14.68
C ASP A 70 -14.86 3.46 13.76
N TYR A 71 -13.84 2.75 14.23
CA TYR A 71 -13.27 1.60 13.51
C TYR A 71 -14.33 0.57 13.08
N THR A 72 -15.35 0.33 13.92
CA THR A 72 -16.43 -0.64 13.68
C THR A 72 -17.57 -0.11 12.82
N ASP A 73 -17.54 1.17 12.42
CA ASP A 73 -18.58 1.77 11.58
C ASP A 73 -18.62 1.11 10.19
N GLU A 74 -19.82 0.94 9.63
CA GLU A 74 -20.01 0.34 8.30
C GLU A 74 -19.29 1.13 7.18
N LYS A 75 -19.16 2.44 7.33
CA LYS A 75 -18.41 3.28 6.37
C LYS A 75 -16.91 2.97 6.35
N MET A 76 -16.37 2.38 7.42
CA MET A 76 -14.97 1.98 7.51
C MET A 76 -14.72 0.57 7.01
N LYS A 77 -15.76 -0.20 6.68
CA LYS A 77 -15.68 -1.58 6.20
C LYS A 77 -14.72 -1.75 5.01
N PRO A 78 -14.75 -0.92 3.94
CA PRO A 78 -13.78 -1.06 2.85
C PRO A 78 -12.33 -0.84 3.31
N LEU A 79 -12.10 0.12 4.19
CA LEU A 79 -10.76 0.39 4.72
C LEU A 79 -10.32 -0.70 5.71
N ARG A 80 -11.23 -1.28 6.50
CA ARG A 80 -10.91 -2.46 7.33
C ARG A 80 -10.41 -3.62 6.46
N ASP A 81 -11.10 -3.92 5.36
CA ASP A 81 -10.69 -4.95 4.42
C ASP A 81 -9.29 -4.70 3.84
N LEU A 82 -9.00 -3.46 3.45
CA LEU A 82 -7.67 -3.08 2.98
C LEU A 82 -6.59 -3.26 4.05
N PHE A 83 -6.84 -2.74 5.26
CA PHE A 83 -5.90 -2.80 6.37
C PHE A 83 -5.83 -4.18 7.05
N MET A 84 -6.71 -5.11 6.70
CA MET A 84 -6.59 -6.51 7.14
C MET A 84 -5.25 -7.12 6.73
N LYS A 85 -4.75 -6.71 5.57
CA LYS A 85 -3.47 -7.18 5.02
C LYS A 85 -2.42 -6.08 4.87
N ALA A 86 -2.81 -4.86 4.47
CA ALA A 86 -1.85 -3.78 4.23
C ALA A 86 -1.18 -3.31 5.53
N LYS A 87 0.14 -3.12 5.47
CA LYS A 87 0.95 -2.55 6.55
C LYS A 87 0.87 -1.02 6.56
N THR A 88 0.95 -0.44 5.37
CA THR A 88 0.93 1.00 5.12
C THR A 88 0.07 1.30 3.90
N VAL A 89 -0.78 2.31 4.00
CA VAL A 89 -1.62 2.77 2.90
C VAL A 89 -1.34 4.24 2.59
N TYR A 90 -1.09 4.52 1.32
CA TYR A 90 -1.07 5.86 0.74
C TYR A 90 -2.46 6.17 0.21
N LEU A 91 -3.24 6.91 1.01
CA LEU A 91 -4.64 7.16 0.74
C LEU A 91 -4.85 8.57 0.19
N TYR A 92 -5.71 8.69 -0.81
CA TYR A 92 -6.17 9.97 -1.37
C TYR A 92 -7.68 10.06 -1.30
N ARG A 93 -8.19 11.22 -0.86
CA ARG A 93 -9.62 11.49 -0.81
C ARG A 93 -10.09 12.11 -2.12
N LEU A 94 -10.89 11.36 -2.90
CA LEU A 94 -11.37 11.78 -4.24
C LEU A 94 -12.36 12.94 -4.17
N ASN A 95 -13.31 12.90 -3.22
CA ASN A 95 -14.34 13.91 -3.05
C ASN A 95 -13.98 15.01 -2.02
N GLY A 96 -12.67 15.25 -1.85
CA GLY A 96 -12.15 16.43 -1.17
C GLY A 96 -12.52 17.71 -1.91
N ASP A 97 -11.92 18.85 -1.52
CA ASP A 97 -12.19 20.17 -2.13
C ASP A 97 -13.67 20.64 -1.99
N GLY A 98 -14.41 20.06 -1.03
CA GLY A 98 -15.75 20.53 -0.64
C GLY A 98 -15.72 21.71 0.33
N VAL A 99 -16.83 21.99 1.00
CA VAL A 99 -16.97 23.08 1.96
C VAL A 99 -16.74 22.56 3.38
N LYS A 100 -16.05 23.35 4.20
CA LYS A 100 -15.89 23.08 5.64
C LYS A 100 -17.13 23.56 6.39
N ALA A 101 -17.69 22.71 7.24
CA ALA A 101 -18.78 23.10 8.14
C ALA A 101 -18.31 24.18 9.12
N SER A 102 -19.15 25.12 9.49
CA SER A 102 -18.81 26.17 10.45
C SER A 102 -20.03 26.63 11.28
N ASN A 103 -19.75 27.25 12.42
CA ASN A 103 -20.70 28.00 13.23
C ASN A 103 -20.00 29.25 13.81
N ASP A 104 -20.61 29.93 14.76
CA ASP A 104 -20.05 31.13 15.37
C ASP A 104 -18.78 30.89 16.18
N TYR A 105 -18.53 29.65 16.65
CA TYR A 105 -17.43 29.29 17.53
C TYR A 105 -16.23 28.64 16.80
N ALA A 106 -16.50 27.88 15.74
CA ALA A 106 -15.48 27.05 15.09
C ALA A 106 -15.79 26.76 13.62
N THR A 107 -14.74 26.38 12.90
CA THR A 107 -14.80 25.81 11.55
C THR A 107 -14.22 24.39 11.58
N ALA A 108 -14.84 23.45 10.90
CA ALA A 108 -14.33 22.08 10.78
C ALA A 108 -12.91 22.06 10.19
N LYS A 109 -12.06 21.19 10.72
CA LYS A 109 -10.66 21.06 10.25
C LYS A 109 -10.59 20.68 8.77
N TYR A 110 -11.48 19.75 8.36
CA TYR A 110 -11.57 19.23 6.98
C TYR A 110 -12.92 19.58 6.36
N SER A 111 -12.97 19.59 5.03
CA SER A 111 -14.22 19.68 4.28
C SER A 111 -15.03 18.38 4.46
N GLY A 112 -16.32 18.42 4.13
CA GLY A 112 -17.14 17.21 4.08
C GLY A 112 -18.38 17.27 4.93
N THR A 113 -19.28 16.35 4.62
CA THR A 113 -20.59 16.25 5.28
C THR A 113 -20.48 15.89 6.76
N ARG A 114 -19.44 15.12 7.14
CA ARG A 114 -19.22 14.72 8.54
C ARG A 114 -18.95 15.91 9.46
N GLY A 115 -18.42 17.02 8.94
CA GLY A 115 -18.24 18.26 9.70
C GLY A 115 -19.54 18.80 10.29
N ASN A 116 -20.69 18.54 9.67
CA ASN A 116 -22.00 18.98 10.17
C ASN A 116 -22.45 18.24 11.45
N ASP A 117 -21.82 17.11 11.77
CA ASP A 117 -22.11 16.37 13.00
C ASP A 117 -21.29 16.86 14.20
N ILE A 118 -20.41 17.84 13.99
CA ILE A 118 -19.65 18.46 15.07
C ILE A 118 -20.53 19.48 15.78
N THR A 119 -20.53 19.43 17.10
CA THR A 119 -21.27 20.34 17.97
C THR A 119 -20.32 20.99 18.98
N ILE A 120 -20.38 22.29 19.12
CA ILE A 120 -19.66 23.05 20.15
C ILE A 120 -20.65 23.36 21.27
N ILE A 121 -20.30 22.95 22.50
CA ILE A 121 -21.05 23.25 23.72
C ILE A 121 -20.20 24.21 24.55
N VAL A 122 -20.78 25.31 25.01
CA VAL A 122 -20.14 26.28 25.91
C VAL A 122 -20.93 26.33 27.19
N LYS A 123 -20.25 26.13 28.33
CA LYS A 123 -20.84 26.19 29.66
C LYS A 123 -19.96 27.03 30.59
N THR A 124 -20.60 27.76 31.51
CA THR A 124 -19.86 28.39 32.60
C THR A 124 -19.23 27.31 33.47
N ASN A 125 -17.90 27.42 33.71
CA ASN A 125 -17.19 26.46 34.56
C ASN A 125 -17.70 26.54 36.00
N ILE A 126 -17.90 25.37 36.62
CA ILE A 126 -18.53 25.29 37.97
C ILE A 126 -17.58 25.77 39.06
N ASP A 127 -16.30 25.48 38.90
CA ASP A 127 -15.28 25.83 39.93
C ASP A 127 -14.74 27.25 39.75
N GLU A 128 -14.64 27.73 38.48
CA GLU A 128 -14.13 29.05 38.12
C GLU A 128 -15.18 29.80 37.25
N SER A 129 -16.13 30.52 37.89
CA SER A 129 -17.24 31.15 37.20
C SER A 129 -16.84 32.23 36.16
N ASN A 130 -15.61 32.69 36.19
CA ASN A 130 -15.02 33.60 35.17
C ASN A 130 -14.49 32.86 33.93
N LYS A 131 -14.51 31.52 33.91
CA LYS A 131 -14.08 30.70 32.79
C LYS A 131 -15.26 29.95 32.16
N LYS A 132 -15.03 29.48 30.92
CA LYS A 132 -15.96 28.67 30.16
C LYS A 132 -15.33 27.31 29.82
N ASP A 133 -16.12 26.25 29.98
CA ASP A 133 -15.83 24.94 29.43
C ASP A 133 -16.34 24.88 28.01
N VAL A 134 -15.43 24.75 27.05
CA VAL A 134 -15.75 24.60 25.63
C VAL A 134 -15.52 23.14 25.25
N ILE A 135 -16.60 22.45 24.92
CA ILE A 135 -16.62 21.02 24.61
C ILE A 135 -16.88 20.82 23.14
N THR A 136 -16.03 20.06 22.48
CA THR A 136 -16.21 19.60 21.10
C THR A 136 -16.81 18.20 21.11
N MET A 137 -17.97 18.05 20.48
CA MET A 137 -18.62 16.76 20.28
C MET A 137 -18.58 16.39 18.80
N LEU A 138 -18.38 15.11 18.47
CA LEU A 138 -18.63 14.55 17.14
C LEU A 138 -19.74 13.51 17.24
N GLY A 139 -20.90 13.84 16.71
CA GLY A 139 -22.13 13.09 17.02
C GLY A 139 -22.41 13.11 18.52
N THR A 140 -22.46 11.94 19.14
CA THR A 140 -22.68 11.77 20.59
C THR A 140 -21.40 11.68 21.42
N LYS A 141 -20.23 11.62 20.78
CA LYS A 141 -18.94 11.45 21.46
C LYS A 141 -18.29 12.79 21.79
N LYS A 142 -17.87 12.95 23.03
CA LYS A 142 -16.99 14.06 23.42
C LYS A 142 -15.57 13.76 22.91
N VAL A 143 -15.05 14.63 22.04
CA VAL A 143 -13.73 14.46 21.42
C VAL A 143 -12.69 15.44 21.96
N ASP A 144 -13.12 16.55 22.57
CA ASP A 144 -12.24 17.52 23.22
C ASP A 144 -13.00 18.33 24.29
N SER A 145 -12.28 18.89 25.25
CA SER A 145 -12.81 19.78 26.28
C SER A 145 -11.71 20.71 26.79
N GLN A 146 -11.95 22.01 26.74
CA GLN A 146 -10.99 23.04 27.17
C GLN A 146 -11.67 24.02 28.13
N THR A 147 -11.00 24.42 29.21
CA THR A 147 -11.46 25.46 30.14
C THR A 147 -10.65 26.71 29.89
N VAL A 148 -11.29 27.80 29.47
CA VAL A 148 -10.66 29.05 29.05
C VAL A 148 -11.42 30.28 29.57
N ALA A 149 -10.73 31.41 29.76
CA ALA A 149 -11.39 32.66 30.12
C ALA A 149 -12.06 33.32 28.88
N ASN A 150 -11.50 33.15 27.71
CA ASN A 150 -12.05 33.71 26.46
C ASN A 150 -11.64 32.86 25.24
N ALA A 151 -12.24 33.11 24.09
CA ALA A 151 -12.00 32.32 22.88
C ALA A 151 -10.59 32.43 22.31
N SER A 152 -9.81 33.49 22.61
CA SER A 152 -8.45 33.63 22.10
C SER A 152 -7.48 32.57 22.69
N GLU A 153 -7.83 32.03 23.87
CA GLU A 153 -7.05 30.99 24.56
C GLU A 153 -7.32 29.57 24.04
N LEU A 154 -8.41 29.35 23.30
CA LEU A 154 -8.75 28.05 22.77
C LEU A 154 -7.61 27.53 21.85
N ILE A 155 -7.27 26.28 21.95
CA ILE A 155 -6.29 25.59 21.11
C ILE A 155 -7.06 24.76 20.09
N ASP A 156 -6.70 24.89 18.79
CA ASP A 156 -7.27 24.08 17.74
C ASP A 156 -7.03 22.58 18.02
N ASN A 157 -8.04 21.77 17.76
CA ASN A 157 -7.96 20.33 17.99
C ASN A 157 -7.98 19.53 16.67
N ASP A 158 -8.10 18.21 16.77
CA ASP A 158 -8.11 17.34 15.61
C ASP A 158 -9.36 17.46 14.74
N TYR A 159 -10.40 18.15 15.20
CA TYR A 159 -11.71 18.22 14.54
C TYR A 159 -12.07 19.64 14.12
N VAL A 160 -11.66 20.66 14.84
CA VAL A 160 -12.04 22.05 14.59
C VAL A 160 -10.89 23.03 14.75
N ILE A 161 -11.01 24.13 14.01
CA ILE A 161 -10.24 25.37 14.15
C ILE A 161 -11.15 26.38 14.82
N PHE A 162 -10.80 26.84 16.02
CA PHE A 162 -11.64 27.77 16.80
C PHE A 162 -11.53 29.20 16.29
N LYS A 163 -12.66 29.91 16.31
CA LYS A 163 -12.73 31.34 15.99
C LYS A 163 -12.30 32.15 17.22
N LYS A 164 -11.07 32.65 17.22
CA LYS A 164 -10.42 33.32 18.35
C LYS A 164 -11.14 34.60 18.82
N ALA A 165 -11.94 35.20 17.95
CA ALA A 165 -12.74 36.40 18.28
C ALA A 165 -14.20 36.07 18.70
N ALA A 166 -14.56 34.82 18.83
CA ALA A 166 -15.91 34.41 19.21
C ALA A 166 -16.24 34.84 20.65
N GLN A 167 -17.48 35.25 20.88
CA GLN A 167 -17.99 35.46 22.25
C GLN A 167 -18.51 34.13 22.82
N LEU A 168 -17.89 33.67 23.91
CA LEU A 168 -18.26 32.41 24.55
C LEU A 168 -19.52 32.61 25.44
N THR A 169 -20.69 32.49 24.82
CA THR A 169 -21.98 32.50 25.54
C THR A 169 -22.42 31.07 25.80
N ASP A 170 -23.04 30.84 26.95
CA ASP A 170 -23.53 29.50 27.33
C ASP A 170 -24.54 28.97 26.30
N THR A 171 -24.31 27.76 25.84
CA THR A 171 -25.16 27.05 24.87
C THR A 171 -25.25 25.56 25.20
N ALA A 172 -26.44 25.00 24.99
CA ALA A 172 -26.64 23.54 25.11
C ALA A 172 -25.98 22.72 23.97
N GLY A 173 -25.54 23.42 22.92
CA GLY A 173 -24.86 22.82 21.77
C GLY A 173 -25.23 23.51 20.47
N THR A 174 -24.22 24.04 19.76
CA THR A 174 -24.37 24.66 18.43
C THR A 174 -23.65 23.79 17.41
N LYS A 175 -24.41 23.15 16.51
CA LYS A 175 -23.85 22.35 15.42
C LYS A 175 -23.12 23.22 14.42
N LEU A 176 -22.06 22.71 13.85
CA LEU A 176 -21.50 23.23 12.61
C LEU A 176 -22.46 22.93 11.45
N ALA A 177 -22.46 23.73 10.42
CA ALA A 177 -23.36 23.60 9.27
C ALA A 177 -22.66 23.93 7.96
N ASN A 178 -23.33 23.62 6.84
CA ASN A 178 -22.89 23.90 5.45
C ASN A 178 -21.62 23.16 5.01
N GLY A 179 -21.21 22.12 5.72
CA GLY A 179 -20.15 21.22 5.26
C GLY A 179 -20.66 20.36 4.10
N SER A 180 -19.85 20.22 3.05
CA SER A 180 -20.18 19.39 1.90
C SER A 180 -18.93 18.70 1.33
N ASN A 181 -19.13 17.55 0.71
CA ASN A 181 -18.15 16.92 -0.15
C ASN A 181 -18.17 17.59 -1.53
N LEU A 182 -17.13 17.36 -2.35
CA LEU A 182 -17.21 17.59 -3.78
C LEU A 182 -18.36 16.71 -4.34
N THR A 183 -19.26 17.33 -5.10
CA THR A 183 -20.51 16.68 -5.53
C THR A 183 -20.31 15.67 -6.66
N THR A 184 -19.27 15.83 -7.47
CA THR A 184 -19.02 14.95 -8.62
C THR A 184 -17.53 14.64 -8.69
N VAL A 185 -17.17 13.36 -8.54
CA VAL A 185 -15.84 12.86 -8.78
C VAL A 185 -15.73 12.45 -10.25
N THR A 186 -14.70 12.91 -10.92
CA THR A 186 -14.45 12.67 -12.35
C THR A 186 -13.07 12.05 -12.57
N GLY A 187 -12.70 11.77 -13.81
CA GLY A 187 -11.34 11.33 -14.14
C GLY A 187 -10.25 12.34 -13.73
N ALA A 188 -10.58 13.62 -13.53
CA ALA A 188 -9.61 14.62 -13.11
C ALA A 188 -9.10 14.40 -11.67
N GLU A 189 -9.98 14.05 -10.73
CA GLU A 189 -9.61 13.74 -9.34
C GLU A 189 -8.78 12.46 -9.27
N HIS A 190 -9.11 11.46 -10.09
CA HIS A 190 -8.30 10.24 -10.22
C HIS A 190 -6.93 10.54 -10.85
N GLN A 191 -6.86 11.39 -11.88
CA GLN A 191 -5.58 11.79 -12.47
C GLN A 191 -4.71 12.52 -11.46
N LYS A 192 -5.28 13.45 -10.69
CA LYS A 192 -4.57 14.17 -9.62
C LYS A 192 -3.98 13.22 -8.58
N PHE A 193 -4.73 12.18 -8.19
CA PHE A 193 -4.21 11.12 -7.33
C PHE A 193 -3.01 10.39 -7.97
N LEU A 194 -3.14 9.96 -9.23
CA LEU A 194 -2.10 9.23 -9.93
C LEU A 194 -0.83 10.07 -10.12
N ASP A 195 -0.96 11.37 -10.40
CA ASP A 195 0.17 12.30 -10.52
C ASP A 195 0.91 12.44 -9.17
N LEU A 196 0.18 12.56 -8.06
CA LEU A 196 0.76 12.61 -6.72
C LEU A 196 1.41 11.27 -6.34
N ALA A 197 0.80 10.15 -6.73
CA ALA A 197 1.26 8.81 -6.40
C ALA A 197 2.63 8.47 -6.99
N GLU A 198 3.06 9.13 -8.07
CA GLU A 198 4.41 8.96 -8.67
C GLU A 198 5.55 9.27 -7.69
N SER A 199 5.29 10.08 -6.68
CA SER A 199 6.29 10.46 -5.66
C SER A 199 6.40 9.46 -4.51
N TYR A 200 5.58 8.40 -4.50
CA TYR A 200 5.54 7.39 -3.44
C TYR A 200 5.93 6.02 -3.96
N SER A 201 6.52 5.20 -3.08
CA SER A 201 6.85 3.80 -3.37
C SER A 201 5.84 2.88 -2.69
N PHE A 202 5.17 2.04 -3.47
CA PHE A 202 4.20 1.05 -3.00
C PHE A 202 4.19 -0.17 -3.93
N ASN A 203 3.66 -1.28 -3.42
CA ASN A 203 3.63 -2.55 -4.14
C ASN A 203 2.41 -2.66 -5.06
N THR A 204 1.26 -2.17 -4.60
CA THR A 204 -0.02 -2.35 -5.30
C THR A 204 -0.87 -1.10 -5.20
N ILE A 205 -1.55 -0.75 -6.30
CA ILE A 205 -2.55 0.32 -6.35
C ILE A 205 -3.92 -0.26 -6.66
N GLY A 206 -4.97 0.19 -5.96
CA GLY A 206 -6.36 -0.23 -6.19
C GLY A 206 -7.17 0.82 -6.93
N CYS A 207 -7.88 0.41 -8.00
CA CYS A 207 -8.88 1.23 -8.69
C CYS A 207 -10.28 0.91 -8.15
N THR A 208 -10.87 1.83 -7.39
CA THR A 208 -12.18 1.65 -6.76
C THR A 208 -13.36 2.02 -7.66
N SER A 209 -13.11 2.47 -8.89
CA SER A 209 -14.14 2.88 -9.85
C SER A 209 -14.65 1.72 -10.70
N LYS A 210 -15.95 1.78 -11.08
CA LYS A 210 -16.55 0.93 -12.10
C LYS A 210 -16.49 1.53 -13.51
N ASP A 211 -16.18 2.80 -13.63
CA ASP A 211 -16.12 3.50 -14.89
C ASP A 211 -14.95 2.98 -15.75
N GLU A 212 -15.25 2.58 -16.98
CA GLU A 212 -14.27 2.01 -17.91
C GLU A 212 -13.17 3.01 -18.29
N VAL A 213 -13.48 4.32 -18.35
CA VAL A 213 -12.50 5.36 -18.67
C VAL A 213 -11.53 5.52 -17.51
N ILE A 214 -12.03 5.48 -16.29
CA ILE A 214 -11.19 5.58 -15.07
C ILE A 214 -10.33 4.31 -14.92
N LYS A 215 -10.90 3.11 -15.10
CA LYS A 215 -10.12 1.86 -15.11
C LYS A 215 -9.00 1.89 -16.14
N LYS A 216 -9.31 2.33 -17.37
CA LYS A 216 -8.31 2.51 -18.42
C LYS A 216 -7.21 3.50 -18.04
N LEU A 217 -7.55 4.58 -17.34
CA LEU A 217 -6.59 5.58 -16.84
C LEU A 217 -5.58 4.92 -15.89
N TYR A 218 -6.04 4.14 -14.88
CA TYR A 218 -5.15 3.42 -13.95
C TYR A 218 -4.27 2.40 -14.66
N VAL A 219 -4.82 1.65 -15.61
CA VAL A 219 -4.08 0.66 -16.40
C VAL A 219 -2.99 1.32 -17.23
N GLN A 220 -3.29 2.42 -17.92
CA GLN A 220 -2.30 3.15 -18.72
C GLN A 220 -1.21 3.79 -17.86
N TRP A 221 -1.60 4.35 -16.72
CA TRP A 221 -0.64 4.88 -15.74
C TRP A 221 0.28 3.78 -15.22
N THR A 222 -0.26 2.60 -14.87
CA THR A 222 0.53 1.45 -14.43
C THR A 222 1.51 0.99 -15.51
N LYS A 223 1.07 0.88 -16.78
CA LYS A 223 1.96 0.55 -17.91
C LYS A 223 3.10 1.57 -18.02
N ARG A 224 2.79 2.86 -17.97
CA ARG A 224 3.79 3.93 -18.04
C ARG A 224 4.79 3.84 -16.87
N MET A 225 4.31 3.64 -15.63
CA MET A 225 5.20 3.49 -14.48
C MET A 225 6.15 2.31 -14.61
N ARG A 226 5.64 1.15 -15.07
CA ARG A 226 6.44 -0.06 -15.21
C ARG A 226 7.41 -0.02 -16.40
N ASP A 227 6.94 0.45 -17.56
CA ASP A 227 7.66 0.31 -18.82
C ASP A 227 8.51 1.54 -19.16
N GLU A 228 8.09 2.75 -18.78
CA GLU A 228 8.78 3.99 -19.11
C GLU A 228 9.56 4.57 -17.92
N VAL A 229 8.92 4.65 -16.73
CA VAL A 229 9.56 5.20 -15.52
C VAL A 229 10.46 4.16 -14.84
N GLY A 230 10.14 2.88 -14.96
CA GLY A 230 10.91 1.77 -14.40
C GLY A 230 10.57 1.41 -12.96
N VAL A 231 9.48 1.95 -12.40
CA VAL A 231 8.96 1.57 -11.07
C VAL A 231 7.98 0.41 -11.24
N LYS A 232 8.29 -0.72 -10.63
CA LYS A 232 7.48 -1.94 -10.73
C LYS A 232 6.45 -1.99 -9.61
N LEU A 233 5.18 -2.08 -9.97
CA LEU A 233 4.01 -2.19 -9.09
C LEU A 233 2.89 -2.90 -9.83
N GLN A 234 1.87 -3.41 -9.11
CA GLN A 234 0.68 -3.99 -9.73
C GLN A 234 -0.56 -3.16 -9.43
N CYS A 235 -1.53 -3.18 -10.36
CA CYS A 235 -2.81 -2.48 -10.23
C CYS A 235 -3.96 -3.47 -10.15
N VAL A 236 -4.78 -3.39 -9.11
CA VAL A 236 -6.01 -4.17 -8.98
C VAL A 236 -7.17 -3.39 -9.57
N VAL A 237 -7.85 -3.98 -10.54
CA VAL A 237 -9.03 -3.40 -11.20
C VAL A 237 -10.20 -4.38 -11.20
N TYR A 238 -11.41 -3.87 -11.06
CA TYR A 238 -12.63 -4.66 -11.10
C TYR A 238 -13.10 -4.86 -12.56
N ARG A 239 -13.14 -6.12 -13.03
CA ARG A 239 -13.64 -6.51 -14.35
C ARG A 239 -13.08 -5.68 -15.50
N TYR A 240 -11.76 -5.73 -15.67
CA TYR A 240 -11.08 -5.05 -16.78
C TYR A 240 -9.95 -5.93 -17.35
N ALA A 241 -10.16 -6.43 -18.56
CA ALA A 241 -9.19 -7.26 -19.28
C ALA A 241 -8.11 -6.37 -19.92
N ALA A 242 -7.00 -6.14 -19.19
CA ALA A 242 -5.91 -5.26 -19.63
C ALA A 242 -4.90 -5.95 -20.54
N ASP A 243 -4.84 -7.29 -20.51
CA ASP A 243 -3.82 -8.11 -21.15
C ASP A 243 -2.40 -7.62 -20.84
N TYR A 244 -2.11 -7.54 -19.54
CA TYR A 244 -0.84 -6.99 -19.04
C TYR A 244 -0.52 -7.53 -17.66
N GLU A 245 0.73 -7.96 -17.44
CA GLU A 245 1.20 -8.60 -16.23
C GLU A 245 1.18 -7.70 -14.97
N GLY A 246 1.21 -6.39 -15.15
CA GLY A 246 1.11 -5.42 -14.06
C GLY A 246 -0.33 -5.11 -13.63
N VAL A 247 -1.34 -5.80 -14.18
CA VAL A 247 -2.76 -5.53 -13.88
C VAL A 247 -3.48 -6.80 -13.48
N ILE A 248 -4.11 -6.78 -12.32
CA ILE A 248 -4.89 -7.88 -11.75
C ILE A 248 -6.37 -7.60 -12.01
N ASN A 249 -7.04 -8.51 -12.75
CA ASN A 249 -8.43 -8.40 -13.18
C ASN A 249 -9.35 -9.15 -12.21
N LEU A 250 -9.84 -8.49 -11.18
CA LEU A 250 -10.77 -9.05 -10.20
C LEU A 250 -12.18 -9.21 -10.78
N GLN A 251 -12.77 -10.41 -10.69
CA GLN A 251 -14.10 -10.69 -11.26
C GLN A 251 -15.24 -10.70 -10.24
N ASN A 252 -14.99 -11.14 -9.00
CA ASN A 252 -16.03 -11.28 -8.00
C ASN A 252 -16.56 -9.94 -7.53
N LYS A 253 -17.87 -9.90 -7.28
CA LYS A 253 -18.55 -8.79 -6.63
C LYS A 253 -18.87 -9.10 -5.17
N VAL A 254 -19.13 -8.08 -4.39
CA VAL A 254 -19.73 -8.21 -3.06
C VAL A 254 -21.26 -8.16 -3.18
N LYS A 255 -21.96 -8.75 -2.18
CA LYS A 255 -23.44 -8.85 -2.16
C LYS A 255 -24.06 -8.03 -1.03
N ASP A 256 -23.27 -7.33 -0.27
CA ASP A 256 -23.78 -6.49 0.83
C ASP A 256 -24.68 -5.39 0.29
N GLU A 257 -25.84 -5.23 0.90
CA GLU A 257 -26.80 -4.19 0.52
C GLU A 257 -26.19 -2.80 0.76
N GLY A 258 -26.29 -1.96 -0.27
CA GLY A 258 -25.73 -0.58 -0.21
C GLY A 258 -24.20 -0.48 -0.42
N ALA A 259 -23.46 -1.58 -0.44
CA ALA A 259 -22.04 -1.56 -0.75
C ALA A 259 -21.79 -1.56 -2.27
N PRO A 260 -20.79 -0.82 -2.77
CA PRO A 260 -20.37 -0.91 -4.17
C PRO A 260 -19.89 -2.32 -4.50
N GLU A 261 -20.38 -2.91 -5.59
CA GLU A 261 -20.07 -4.30 -5.95
C GLU A 261 -18.58 -4.61 -6.15
N GLN A 262 -17.77 -3.59 -6.45
CA GLN A 262 -16.32 -3.68 -6.62
C GLN A 262 -15.53 -3.58 -5.30
N SER A 263 -16.18 -3.52 -4.14
CA SER A 263 -15.51 -3.28 -2.83
C SER A 263 -14.46 -4.33 -2.48
N LEU A 264 -14.50 -5.51 -3.07
CA LEU A 264 -13.47 -6.53 -2.89
C LEU A 264 -12.06 -6.08 -3.38
N VAL A 265 -12.00 -5.03 -4.21
CA VAL A 265 -10.73 -4.39 -4.64
C VAL A 265 -9.90 -3.94 -3.42
N TYR A 266 -10.55 -3.48 -2.35
CA TYR A 266 -9.83 -3.02 -1.14
C TYR A 266 -9.03 -4.16 -0.51
N TRP A 267 -9.69 -5.30 -0.24
CA TRP A 267 -9.01 -6.47 0.34
C TRP A 267 -7.90 -6.98 -0.58
N LEU A 268 -8.20 -7.15 -1.88
CA LEU A 268 -7.23 -7.70 -2.82
C LEU A 268 -6.02 -6.77 -2.99
N THR A 269 -6.22 -5.44 -2.98
CA THR A 269 -5.11 -4.47 -3.03
C THR A 269 -4.20 -4.62 -1.81
N GLY A 270 -4.77 -4.77 -0.61
CA GLY A 270 -4.01 -5.02 0.61
C GLY A 270 -3.30 -6.37 0.61
N ALA A 271 -3.99 -7.42 0.16
CA ALA A 271 -3.45 -8.77 0.12
C ALA A 271 -2.26 -8.90 -0.85
N GLU A 272 -2.38 -8.37 -2.06
CA GLU A 272 -1.31 -8.36 -3.06
C GLU A 272 -0.11 -7.49 -2.61
N ALA A 273 -0.39 -6.36 -1.97
CA ALA A 273 0.67 -5.53 -1.44
C ALA A 273 1.50 -6.25 -0.37
N SER A 274 0.85 -7.06 0.47
CA SER A 274 1.46 -7.71 1.64
C SER A 274 1.93 -9.13 1.38
N CYS A 275 1.54 -9.74 0.26
CA CYS A 275 1.98 -11.08 -0.08
C CYS A 275 3.50 -11.09 -0.19
N GLU A 276 4.15 -11.99 0.54
CA GLU A 276 5.60 -12.13 0.54
C GLU A 276 6.13 -12.52 -0.85
N VAL A 277 7.39 -12.22 -1.12
CA VAL A 277 7.99 -12.43 -2.45
C VAL A 277 7.94 -13.90 -2.88
N ASN A 278 8.14 -14.82 -1.93
CA ASN A 278 8.13 -16.27 -2.13
C ASN A 278 6.77 -16.94 -1.88
N ALA A 279 5.70 -16.14 -1.72
CA ALA A 279 4.37 -16.65 -1.41
C ALA A 279 3.38 -16.38 -2.56
N THR A 280 2.22 -17.04 -2.50
CA THR A 280 1.10 -16.86 -3.43
C THR A 280 -0.20 -16.61 -2.65
N LEU A 281 -1.14 -15.90 -3.26
CA LEU A 281 -2.50 -15.81 -2.73
C LEU A 281 -3.40 -16.98 -3.15
N THR A 282 -2.92 -17.90 -4.01
CA THR A 282 -3.68 -19.09 -4.40
C THR A 282 -4.14 -19.86 -3.17
N ASN A 283 -5.42 -20.23 -3.15
CA ASN A 283 -6.06 -20.91 -2.03
C ASN A 283 -6.01 -20.15 -0.69
N THR A 284 -5.81 -18.82 -0.73
CA THR A 284 -5.92 -17.96 0.45
C THR A 284 -7.39 -17.66 0.73
N LYS A 285 -7.82 -17.88 1.98
CA LYS A 285 -9.17 -17.55 2.43
C LYS A 285 -9.35 -16.03 2.47
N TYR A 286 -10.48 -15.55 1.97
CA TYR A 286 -10.92 -14.19 2.24
C TYR A 286 -11.36 -14.07 3.70
N ASP A 287 -10.74 -13.20 4.43
CA ASP A 287 -10.96 -12.95 5.86
C ASP A 287 -11.50 -11.54 6.15
N GLY A 288 -12.01 -10.86 5.11
CA GLY A 288 -12.59 -9.53 5.23
C GLY A 288 -14.07 -9.54 5.65
N ASP A 289 -14.65 -8.34 5.70
CA ASP A 289 -15.99 -8.12 6.26
C ASP A 289 -17.12 -8.26 5.21
N PHE A 290 -16.82 -8.27 3.89
CA PHE A 290 -17.85 -8.33 2.84
C PHE A 290 -18.31 -9.76 2.53
N ILE A 291 -19.54 -9.88 2.04
CA ILE A 291 -20.09 -11.13 1.52
C ILE A 291 -19.71 -11.25 0.04
N VAL A 292 -18.74 -12.11 -0.27
CA VAL A 292 -18.26 -12.32 -1.65
C VAL A 292 -19.23 -13.21 -2.43
N ASP A 293 -19.55 -12.82 -3.67
CA ASP A 293 -20.29 -13.69 -4.59
C ASP A 293 -19.35 -14.71 -5.23
N THR A 294 -19.46 -15.97 -4.83
CA THR A 294 -18.66 -17.10 -5.32
C THR A 294 -19.47 -18.10 -6.16
N LYS A 295 -20.64 -17.68 -6.67
CA LYS A 295 -21.52 -18.55 -7.46
C LYS A 295 -21.03 -18.65 -8.91
N PHE A 296 -20.06 -19.51 -9.15
CA PHE A 296 -19.53 -19.84 -10.46
C PHE A 296 -19.62 -21.34 -10.71
N THR A 297 -19.95 -21.72 -11.95
CA THR A 297 -19.80 -23.09 -12.43
C THR A 297 -18.33 -23.40 -12.69
N GLN A 298 -17.98 -24.69 -12.70
CA GLN A 298 -16.62 -25.12 -13.03
C GLN A 298 -16.15 -24.59 -14.40
N SER A 299 -17.04 -24.57 -15.39
CA SER A 299 -16.72 -24.04 -16.72
C SER A 299 -16.42 -22.54 -16.71
N GLU A 300 -17.16 -21.77 -15.91
CA GLU A 300 -16.91 -20.32 -15.74
C GLU A 300 -15.56 -20.07 -15.07
N LEU A 301 -15.23 -20.85 -14.03
CA LEU A 301 -13.93 -20.76 -13.37
C LEU A 301 -12.76 -21.06 -14.32
N ILE A 302 -12.87 -22.15 -15.11
CA ILE A 302 -11.85 -22.52 -16.12
C ILE A 302 -11.71 -21.42 -17.19
N ASN A 303 -12.82 -20.92 -17.70
CA ASN A 303 -12.79 -19.87 -18.71
C ASN A 303 -12.25 -18.54 -18.14
N GLY A 304 -12.57 -18.24 -16.89
CA GLY A 304 -12.05 -17.07 -16.20
C GLY A 304 -10.53 -17.11 -16.06
N ILE A 305 -9.95 -18.22 -15.63
CA ILE A 305 -8.49 -18.40 -15.58
C ILE A 305 -7.85 -18.16 -16.95
N LYS A 306 -8.41 -18.80 -18.00
CA LYS A 306 -7.91 -18.63 -19.38
C LYS A 306 -8.01 -17.19 -19.90
N ALA A 307 -8.96 -16.42 -19.37
CA ALA A 307 -9.15 -15.00 -19.68
C ALA A 307 -8.35 -14.05 -18.77
N GLY A 308 -7.42 -14.56 -17.96
CA GLY A 308 -6.61 -13.74 -17.04
C GLY A 308 -7.44 -13.06 -15.95
N GLN A 309 -8.44 -13.76 -15.43
CA GLN A 309 -9.32 -13.25 -14.37
C GLN A 309 -8.95 -13.85 -13.02
N LEU A 310 -8.65 -13.02 -12.04
CA LEU A 310 -8.53 -13.44 -10.66
C LEU A 310 -9.94 -13.66 -10.09
N LEU A 311 -10.19 -14.87 -9.58
CA LEU A 311 -11.48 -15.34 -9.12
C LEU A 311 -11.39 -15.85 -7.67
N PHE A 312 -12.45 -15.60 -6.92
CA PHE A 312 -12.72 -16.28 -5.66
C PHE A 312 -13.76 -17.37 -5.91
N HIS A 313 -13.50 -18.55 -5.36
CA HIS A 313 -14.41 -19.69 -5.44
C HIS A 313 -14.88 -20.11 -4.04
N ASN A 314 -15.97 -20.87 -3.99
CA ASN A 314 -16.45 -21.44 -2.74
C ASN A 314 -15.64 -22.71 -2.40
N ASN A 315 -15.02 -22.72 -1.20
CA ASN A 315 -14.43 -23.90 -0.64
C ASN A 315 -15.01 -24.12 0.77
N VAL A 316 -15.79 -25.20 0.94
CA VAL A 316 -16.46 -25.57 2.21
C VAL A 316 -17.27 -24.40 2.83
N GLY A 317 -17.96 -23.64 2.00
CA GLY A 317 -18.83 -22.53 2.45
C GLY A 317 -18.14 -21.16 2.53
N GLU A 318 -16.84 -21.10 2.34
CA GLU A 318 -16.03 -19.89 2.49
C GLU A 318 -15.40 -19.47 1.14
N PRO A 319 -15.18 -18.16 0.91
CA PRO A 319 -14.53 -17.68 -0.30
C PRO A 319 -12.99 -17.81 -0.21
N TYR A 320 -12.39 -18.41 -1.21
CA TYR A 320 -10.95 -18.56 -1.37
C TYR A 320 -10.51 -18.03 -2.74
N VAL A 321 -9.32 -17.45 -2.83
CA VAL A 321 -8.68 -17.14 -4.10
C VAL A 321 -8.46 -18.44 -4.88
N LEU A 322 -8.93 -18.52 -6.11
CA LEU A 322 -8.83 -19.73 -6.93
C LEU A 322 -7.40 -19.98 -7.40
N THR A 323 -6.81 -18.97 -8.03
CA THR A 323 -5.40 -18.94 -8.42
C THR A 323 -4.92 -17.48 -8.50
N ASP A 324 -3.67 -17.23 -8.14
CA ASP A 324 -3.06 -15.90 -8.04
C ASP A 324 -2.48 -15.47 -9.38
N ILE A 325 -3.33 -14.94 -10.25
CA ILE A 325 -2.99 -14.57 -11.63
C ILE A 325 -3.33 -13.11 -11.94
N ASN A 326 -2.62 -12.57 -12.93
CA ASN A 326 -2.88 -11.26 -13.51
C ASN A 326 -3.66 -11.36 -14.83
N SER A 327 -3.88 -10.22 -15.49
CA SER A 327 -4.68 -10.14 -16.71
C SER A 327 -3.93 -10.50 -18.01
N TYR A 328 -2.67 -10.90 -17.93
CA TYR A 328 -1.86 -11.23 -19.11
C TYR A 328 -2.32 -12.54 -19.76
N THR A 329 -2.59 -12.51 -21.06
CA THR A 329 -3.09 -13.67 -21.84
C THR A 329 -2.42 -13.82 -23.22
N SER A 330 -1.78 -12.76 -23.73
CA SER A 330 -1.08 -12.78 -25.02
C SER A 330 0.32 -13.37 -24.92
N ILE A 331 0.41 -14.69 -24.69
CA ILE A 331 1.68 -15.41 -24.54
C ILE A 331 2.52 -15.27 -25.82
N THR A 332 3.80 -14.90 -25.65
CA THR A 332 4.76 -14.70 -26.72
C THR A 332 6.05 -15.50 -26.44
N ILE A 333 6.98 -15.52 -27.42
CA ILE A 333 8.29 -16.13 -27.24
C ILE A 333 9.19 -15.37 -26.23
N TYR A 334 8.85 -14.13 -25.90
CA TYR A 334 9.58 -13.29 -24.93
C TYR A 334 8.93 -13.26 -23.56
N LYS A 335 7.60 -13.52 -23.49
CA LYS A 335 6.83 -13.61 -22.27
C LYS A 335 5.95 -14.85 -22.38
N ASN A 336 6.36 -15.93 -21.73
CA ASN A 336 5.64 -17.19 -21.66
C ASN A 336 4.50 -17.13 -20.61
N ASP A 337 3.89 -18.25 -20.32
CA ASP A 337 2.80 -18.41 -19.35
C ASP A 337 3.21 -18.09 -17.89
N ASP A 338 4.50 -18.17 -17.53
CA ASP A 338 4.99 -17.74 -16.21
C ASP A 338 4.63 -16.29 -15.89
N PHE A 339 4.57 -15.42 -16.91
CA PHE A 339 4.18 -14.02 -16.75
C PHE A 339 2.71 -13.82 -16.39
N GLN A 340 1.89 -14.86 -16.42
CA GLN A 340 0.51 -14.84 -15.94
C GLN A 340 0.42 -15.00 -14.42
N SER A 341 1.43 -15.59 -13.77
CA SER A 341 1.50 -15.77 -12.31
C SER A 341 1.86 -14.46 -11.61
N ASN A 342 1.03 -14.03 -10.65
CA ASN A 342 1.37 -12.88 -9.79
C ASN A 342 2.57 -13.18 -8.91
N GLN A 343 2.80 -14.42 -8.48
CA GLN A 343 3.99 -14.79 -7.71
C GLN A 343 5.25 -14.57 -8.54
N THR A 344 5.29 -15.01 -9.79
CA THR A 344 6.42 -14.75 -10.69
C THR A 344 6.64 -13.25 -10.89
N ILE A 345 5.58 -12.49 -11.18
CA ILE A 345 5.68 -11.03 -11.37
C ILE A 345 6.16 -10.34 -10.11
N ARG A 346 5.71 -10.78 -8.93
CA ARG A 346 6.14 -10.24 -7.63
C ARG A 346 7.64 -10.41 -7.41
N ILE A 347 8.20 -11.57 -7.78
CA ILE A 347 9.64 -11.84 -7.72
C ILE A 347 10.40 -10.92 -8.70
N LEU A 348 9.96 -10.86 -9.95
CA LEU A 348 10.60 -10.02 -10.97
C LEU A 348 10.52 -8.52 -10.64
N ASP A 349 9.40 -8.07 -10.11
CA ASP A 349 9.19 -6.69 -9.66
C ASP A 349 10.09 -6.35 -8.48
N GLN A 350 10.26 -7.28 -7.54
CA GLN A 350 11.16 -7.11 -6.40
C GLN A 350 12.61 -6.98 -6.89
N ILE A 351 13.06 -7.86 -7.78
CA ILE A 351 14.39 -7.77 -8.41
C ILE A 351 14.56 -6.41 -9.09
N GLY A 352 13.60 -6.01 -9.93
CA GLY A 352 13.68 -4.76 -10.68
C GLY A 352 13.81 -3.53 -9.78
N ASN A 353 12.97 -3.42 -8.76
CA ASN A 353 12.96 -2.30 -7.83
C ASN A 353 14.21 -2.28 -6.93
N ASP A 354 14.61 -3.42 -6.38
CA ASP A 354 15.77 -3.52 -5.48
C ASP A 354 17.09 -3.24 -6.20
N ILE A 355 17.27 -3.79 -7.40
CA ILE A 355 18.46 -3.54 -8.21
C ILE A 355 18.52 -2.07 -8.63
N ALA A 356 17.39 -1.46 -9.04
CA ALA A 356 17.35 -0.04 -9.37
C ALA A 356 17.72 0.84 -8.16
N LEU A 357 17.16 0.54 -6.99
CA LEU A 357 17.46 1.25 -5.74
C LEU A 357 18.92 1.08 -5.32
N MET A 358 19.43 -0.15 -5.38
CA MET A 358 20.83 -0.49 -5.07
C MET A 358 21.80 0.23 -6.01
N PHE A 359 21.54 0.17 -7.32
CA PHE A 359 22.34 0.87 -8.33
C PHE A 359 22.38 2.38 -8.07
N ASN A 360 21.24 3.00 -7.84
CA ASN A 360 21.16 4.44 -7.57
C ASN A 360 21.88 4.84 -6.27
N ARG A 361 21.79 4.04 -5.23
CA ARG A 361 22.39 4.34 -3.93
C ARG A 361 23.90 4.09 -3.89
N LYS A 362 24.38 3.01 -4.51
CA LYS A 362 25.77 2.56 -4.37
C LYS A 362 26.66 2.86 -5.58
N HIS A 363 26.11 2.81 -6.79
CA HIS A 363 26.90 2.82 -8.03
C HIS A 363 26.74 4.07 -8.89
N SER A 364 25.52 4.56 -9.08
CA SER A 364 25.24 5.72 -9.94
C SER A 364 25.98 6.97 -9.46
N GLY A 365 26.87 7.51 -10.32
CA GLY A 365 27.71 8.66 -10.01
C GLY A 365 28.84 8.41 -8.98
N LYS A 366 28.96 7.20 -8.44
CA LYS A 366 29.93 6.85 -7.38
C LYS A 366 30.96 5.82 -7.84
N SER A 367 30.52 4.72 -8.43
CA SER A 367 31.41 3.67 -8.93
C SER A 367 31.96 4.02 -10.32
N ARG A 368 33.24 3.72 -10.55
CA ARG A 368 33.86 3.92 -11.86
C ARG A 368 33.49 2.76 -12.80
N ASN A 369 33.20 3.05 -14.06
CA ASN A 369 32.91 2.03 -15.07
C ASN A 369 34.20 1.39 -15.60
N ASN A 370 34.92 0.70 -14.72
CA ASN A 370 36.11 -0.11 -15.00
C ASN A 370 35.87 -1.54 -14.45
N ASN A 371 36.80 -2.45 -14.66
CA ASN A 371 36.62 -3.83 -14.21
C ASN A 371 36.31 -3.96 -12.72
N PRO A 372 37.07 -3.32 -11.77
CA PRO A 372 36.72 -3.39 -10.36
C PRO A 372 35.31 -2.82 -10.02
N GLY A 373 34.90 -1.73 -10.68
CA GLY A 373 33.58 -1.14 -10.46
C GLY A 373 32.44 -2.02 -10.94
N ARG A 374 32.60 -2.67 -12.10
CA ARG A 374 31.63 -3.65 -12.62
C ARG A 374 31.59 -4.92 -11.76
N GLU A 375 32.74 -5.39 -11.25
CA GLU A 375 32.82 -6.50 -10.31
C GLU A 375 32.08 -6.18 -8.99
N GLY A 376 32.17 -4.93 -8.52
CA GLY A 376 31.40 -4.46 -7.35
C GLY A 376 29.89 -4.53 -7.59
N LEU A 377 29.42 -4.08 -8.75
CA LEU A 377 28.01 -4.20 -9.15
C LEU A 377 27.57 -5.66 -9.26
N TRP A 378 28.38 -6.51 -9.89
CA TRP A 378 28.14 -7.94 -9.98
C TRP A 378 27.98 -8.59 -8.61
N LYS A 379 28.88 -8.28 -7.65
CA LYS A 379 28.79 -8.80 -6.28
C LYS A 379 27.50 -8.42 -5.57
N ASP A 380 27.04 -7.18 -5.74
CA ASP A 380 25.80 -6.71 -5.14
C ASP A 380 24.58 -7.40 -5.75
N ILE A 381 24.54 -7.63 -7.08
CA ILE A 381 23.48 -8.37 -7.77
C ILE A 381 23.44 -9.83 -7.29
N VAL A 382 24.60 -10.49 -7.30
CA VAL A 382 24.70 -11.89 -6.85
C VAL A 382 24.26 -12.05 -5.40
N ALA A 383 24.67 -11.16 -4.50
CA ALA A 383 24.27 -11.21 -3.11
C ALA A 383 22.74 -11.05 -2.93
N HIS A 384 22.11 -10.20 -3.75
CA HIS A 384 20.65 -10.03 -3.77
C HIS A 384 19.95 -11.33 -4.21
N HIS A 385 20.42 -11.97 -5.26
CA HIS A 385 19.78 -13.19 -5.77
C HIS A 385 20.02 -14.40 -4.88
N GLN A 386 21.17 -14.48 -4.23
CA GLN A 386 21.41 -15.49 -3.19
C GLN A 386 20.48 -15.35 -1.98
N GLU A 387 20.07 -14.13 -1.65
CA GLU A 387 19.06 -13.90 -0.61
C GLU A 387 17.66 -14.31 -1.08
N LEU A 388 17.31 -14.06 -2.36
CA LEU A 388 16.06 -14.57 -2.96
C LEU A 388 16.04 -16.10 -3.04
N GLU A 389 17.16 -16.74 -3.36
CA GLU A 389 17.31 -18.22 -3.36
C GLU A 389 17.19 -18.76 -1.92
N ARG A 390 17.81 -18.09 -0.93
CA ARG A 390 17.71 -18.49 0.48
C ARG A 390 16.28 -18.51 1.02
N ILE A 391 15.42 -17.62 0.54
CA ILE A 391 14.00 -17.60 0.89
C ILE A 391 13.13 -18.40 -0.08
N GLU A 392 13.73 -19.20 -0.96
CA GLU A 392 13.04 -20.06 -1.92
C GLU A 392 12.17 -19.28 -2.95
N ALA A 393 12.51 -18.02 -3.24
CA ALA A 393 11.90 -17.25 -4.32
C ALA A 393 12.55 -17.53 -5.68
N LEU A 394 13.84 -17.93 -5.69
CA LEU A 394 14.57 -18.40 -6.86
C LEU A 394 15.11 -19.81 -6.60
N GLU A 395 15.33 -20.58 -7.66
CA GLU A 395 16.02 -21.86 -7.63
C GLU A 395 17.16 -21.92 -8.68
N ASP A 396 18.14 -22.79 -8.44
CA ASP A 396 19.25 -23.05 -9.35
C ASP A 396 20.00 -21.79 -9.81
N PHE A 397 20.14 -20.79 -8.92
CA PHE A 397 20.83 -19.56 -9.24
C PHE A 397 22.34 -19.79 -9.41
N ASP A 398 22.85 -19.59 -10.63
CA ASP A 398 24.28 -19.69 -10.94
C ASP A 398 24.90 -18.30 -11.09
N PRO A 399 25.68 -17.82 -10.10
CA PRO A 399 26.36 -16.53 -10.17
C PRO A 399 27.24 -16.33 -11.40
N LYS A 400 27.76 -17.43 -11.99
CA LYS A 400 28.62 -17.38 -13.18
C LYS A 400 27.88 -16.97 -14.45
N LYS A 401 26.55 -17.12 -14.47
CA LYS A 401 25.70 -16.72 -15.59
C LYS A 401 25.39 -15.22 -15.57
N VAL A 402 25.51 -14.55 -14.42
CA VAL A 402 25.34 -13.10 -14.30
C VAL A 402 26.55 -12.41 -14.93
N LYS A 403 26.32 -11.54 -15.91
CA LYS A 403 27.38 -10.81 -16.61
C LYS A 403 27.13 -9.31 -16.48
N VAL A 404 28.15 -8.58 -16.04
CA VAL A 404 28.17 -7.11 -15.99
C VAL A 404 29.22 -6.59 -16.93
N GLU A 405 28.79 -6.03 -18.05
CA GLU A 405 29.67 -5.63 -19.15
C GLU A 405 29.59 -4.11 -19.37
N LYS A 406 30.59 -3.60 -20.09
CA LYS A 406 30.60 -2.20 -20.52
C LYS A 406 29.51 -1.98 -21.57
N GLY A 407 28.66 -1.00 -21.36
CA GLY A 407 27.68 -0.60 -22.37
C GLY A 407 28.25 0.23 -23.51
N LEU A 408 27.37 0.71 -24.37
CA LEU A 408 27.74 1.46 -25.58
C LEU A 408 28.48 2.77 -25.27
N THR A 409 28.20 3.39 -24.12
CA THR A 409 28.89 4.63 -23.72
C THR A 409 29.84 4.37 -22.55
N LYS A 410 30.80 5.30 -22.34
CA LYS A 410 31.72 5.22 -21.18
C LYS A 410 31.00 5.24 -19.82
N LYS A 411 29.75 5.69 -19.78
CA LYS A 411 28.95 5.84 -18.56
C LYS A 411 27.92 4.71 -18.35
N SER A 412 27.72 3.85 -19.36
CA SER A 412 26.71 2.78 -19.30
C SER A 412 27.33 1.42 -19.02
N VAL A 413 26.59 0.60 -18.29
CA VAL A 413 26.85 -0.83 -18.08
C VAL A 413 25.63 -1.62 -18.61
N VAL A 414 25.88 -2.85 -19.04
CA VAL A 414 24.84 -3.82 -19.43
C VAL A 414 24.96 -5.01 -18.52
N VAL A 415 23.82 -5.47 -18.01
CA VAL A 415 23.73 -6.66 -17.18
C VAL A 415 22.89 -7.69 -17.91
N THR A 416 23.39 -8.92 -17.99
CA THR A 416 22.64 -10.12 -18.37
C THR A 416 22.47 -10.96 -17.12
N ASP A 417 21.23 -11.18 -16.72
CA ASP A 417 20.87 -11.72 -15.41
C ASP A 417 19.77 -12.79 -15.54
N PRO A 418 20.14 -14.04 -15.82
CA PRO A 418 19.20 -15.14 -15.89
C PRO A 418 18.80 -15.59 -14.49
N VAL A 419 17.49 -15.60 -14.23
CA VAL A 419 16.88 -16.04 -12.97
C VAL A 419 15.80 -17.09 -13.23
N ASN A 420 15.57 -17.97 -12.27
CA ASN A 420 14.53 -18.98 -12.29
C ASN A 420 13.58 -18.78 -11.10
N PRO A 421 12.47 -18.03 -11.26
CA PRO A 421 11.48 -17.86 -10.21
C PRO A 421 10.80 -19.18 -9.81
N VAL A 422 10.57 -19.37 -8.52
CA VAL A 422 9.86 -20.54 -7.96
C VAL A 422 8.41 -20.18 -7.67
N ASN A 423 7.49 -21.00 -8.17
CA ASN A 423 6.07 -20.91 -7.88
C ASN A 423 5.62 -21.99 -6.89
N CYS A 424 4.63 -21.69 -6.06
CA CYS A 424 4.01 -22.68 -5.20
C CYS A 424 3.26 -23.76 -6.00
N MET A 425 3.18 -24.99 -5.48
CA MET A 425 2.44 -26.08 -6.12
C MET A 425 0.94 -25.81 -6.08
N GLU A 426 0.28 -25.80 -7.24
CA GLU A 426 -1.17 -25.59 -7.36
C GLU A 426 -1.92 -26.84 -7.84
N ILE A 427 -1.25 -27.74 -8.60
CA ILE A 427 -1.90 -28.91 -9.23
C ILE A 427 -1.14 -30.19 -8.86
N LEU A 428 -1.85 -31.17 -8.29
CA LEU A 428 -1.33 -32.48 -8.00
C LEU A 428 -1.90 -33.53 -8.97
N TYR A 429 -1.03 -34.19 -9.73
CA TYR A 429 -1.37 -35.41 -10.49
C TYR A 429 -0.82 -36.63 -9.75
N MET A 430 -1.70 -37.48 -9.22
CA MET A 430 -1.31 -38.66 -8.47
C MET A 430 -1.99 -39.92 -9.04
N THR A 431 -1.21 -40.95 -9.30
CA THR A 431 -1.73 -42.27 -9.67
C THR A 431 -1.48 -43.26 -8.51
N VAL A 432 -2.56 -43.79 -7.97
CA VAL A 432 -2.48 -44.84 -6.94
C VAL A 432 -2.60 -46.21 -7.63
N ILE A 433 -1.59 -47.06 -7.43
CA ILE A 433 -1.58 -48.42 -7.99
C ILE A 433 -1.90 -49.39 -6.83
N VAL A 434 -3.05 -50.07 -6.91
CA VAL A 434 -3.42 -51.14 -5.96
C VAL A 434 -2.80 -52.43 -6.46
N GLN A 435 -2.00 -53.11 -5.60
CA GLN A 435 -1.37 -54.39 -5.85
C GLN A 435 -2.21 -55.55 -5.27
#